data_843876d5c5c90ba85ef9c114fdb05b25
#
_entry.id   843876d5c5c90ba85ef9c114fdb05b25
#
_cell.length_a   1.000
_cell.length_b   1.000
_cell.length_c   1.000
_cell.angle_alpha   90.00
_cell.angle_beta   90.00
_cell.angle_gamma   90.00
#
_symmetry.space_group_name_H-M   'P 1'
#
loop_
_entity.id
_entity.type
_entity.pdbx_description
1 polymer ?
#
loop_
_entity_poly.entity_id
_entity_poly.type
_entity_poly.pdbx_seq_one_letter_code
_entity_poly.pdbx_strand_id
1 'polypeptide(L)'
;YVKQYGGIADCAVCYTVDPKYPEPGFWARLTGKSAPKPVFTDAYFLDKAKQMAALGADMITIKDMSGLIPPRRVATLVRLLKKNLSIPVDFHTHCTPGYGLASVLSAIIAGVDVVDTNCWYFAEGTGAPAIELVHVFCKKLGVDTGVNMEAVAKINTQLREIRKELNQSVFGTEKPE
;
A
#
# COMPACT_ATOMS: atom_id res chain seq x y z
N TYR A 1 -15.94 -1.21 18.45
CA TYR A 1 -14.94 -1.16 19.53
C TYR A 1 -14.11 0.13 19.43
N VAL A 2 -13.35 0.37 18.34
CA VAL A 2 -12.49 1.55 18.19
C VAL A 2 -13.25 2.85 18.41
N LYS A 3 -14.39 3.02 17.76
CA LYS A 3 -15.25 4.22 17.86
C LYS A 3 -15.89 4.40 19.25
N GLN A 4 -16.13 3.32 19.96
CA GLN A 4 -16.65 3.35 21.34
C GLN A 4 -15.71 4.09 22.30
N TYR A 5 -14.40 4.10 21.97
CA TYR A 5 -13.37 4.79 22.74
C TYR A 5 -12.86 6.08 22.06
N GLY A 6 -13.62 6.62 21.09
CA GLY A 6 -13.30 7.86 20.40
C GLY A 6 -12.17 7.76 19.36
N GLY A 7 -11.77 6.54 18.99
CA GLY A 7 -10.75 6.31 17.96
C GLY A 7 -11.30 6.36 16.54
N ILE A 8 -10.41 6.53 15.57
CA ILE A 8 -10.69 6.44 14.12
C ILE A 8 -10.59 4.98 13.70
N ALA A 9 -11.66 4.45 13.11
CA ALA A 9 -11.71 3.08 12.61
C ALA A 9 -11.20 3.01 11.18
N ASP A 10 -9.91 2.74 11.01
CA ASP A 10 -9.34 2.39 9.72
C ASP A 10 -9.48 0.88 9.47
N CYS A 11 -10.07 0.51 8.35
CA CYS A 11 -10.36 -0.87 7.99
C CYS A 11 -9.61 -1.28 6.72
N ALA A 12 -8.79 -2.32 6.82
CA ALA A 12 -7.94 -2.76 5.72
C ALA A 12 -8.59 -3.82 4.82
N VAL A 13 -8.57 -3.58 3.52
CA VAL A 13 -8.83 -4.59 2.50
C VAL A 13 -7.47 -5.10 2.01
N CYS A 14 -7.11 -6.34 2.42
CA CYS A 14 -5.84 -6.94 2.05
C CYS A 14 -5.80 -7.29 0.57
N TYR A 15 -4.80 -6.77 -0.13
CA TYR A 15 -4.57 -7.11 -1.54
C TYR A 15 -4.06 -8.54 -1.65
N THR A 16 -4.68 -9.28 -2.55
CA THR A 16 -4.29 -10.63 -2.89
C THR A 16 -4.60 -10.92 -4.35
N VAL A 17 -4.08 -11.99 -4.88
CA VAL A 17 -4.27 -12.45 -6.25
C VAL A 17 -4.69 -13.91 -6.28
N ASP A 18 -5.47 -14.27 -7.27
CA ASP A 18 -5.81 -15.68 -7.47
C ASP A 18 -4.57 -16.49 -7.85
N PRO A 19 -4.49 -17.75 -7.41
CA PRO A 19 -3.45 -18.67 -7.87
C PRO A 19 -3.48 -18.80 -9.40
N LYS A 20 -2.32 -18.86 -10.02
CA LYS A 20 -2.24 -19.20 -11.44
C LYS A 20 -2.49 -20.68 -11.62
N TYR A 21 -3.61 -21.01 -12.22
CA TYR A 21 -3.91 -22.37 -12.63
C TYR A 21 -3.36 -22.64 -14.05
N PRO A 22 -2.79 -23.82 -14.30
CA PRO A 22 -2.43 -24.20 -15.66
C PRO A 22 -3.68 -24.21 -16.54
N GLU A 23 -3.53 -23.77 -17.80
CA GLU A 23 -4.64 -23.85 -18.76
C GLU A 23 -5.12 -25.31 -18.89
N PRO A 24 -6.43 -25.54 -18.90
CA PRO A 24 -6.97 -26.88 -19.11
C PRO A 24 -6.49 -27.44 -20.44
N GLY A 25 -5.89 -28.62 -20.42
CA GLY A 25 -5.48 -29.32 -21.63
C GLY A 25 -6.67 -29.65 -22.52
N PHE A 26 -6.41 -30.03 -23.78
CA PHE A 26 -7.43 -30.32 -24.80
C PHE A 26 -8.54 -31.24 -24.29
N TRP A 27 -8.20 -32.35 -23.63
CA TRP A 27 -9.17 -33.31 -23.08
C TRP A 27 -10.00 -32.74 -21.93
N ALA A 28 -9.41 -31.88 -21.10
CA ALA A 28 -10.12 -31.24 -20.02
C ALA A 28 -11.17 -30.22 -20.57
N ARG A 29 -10.84 -29.51 -21.64
CA ARG A 29 -11.78 -28.60 -22.33
C ARG A 29 -12.95 -29.37 -22.97
N LEU A 30 -12.69 -30.52 -23.57
CA LEU A 30 -13.73 -31.41 -24.13
C LEU A 30 -14.70 -31.95 -23.06
N THR A 31 -14.22 -32.17 -21.84
CA THR A 31 -15.06 -32.63 -20.71
C THR A 31 -15.70 -31.50 -19.93
N GLY A 32 -15.65 -30.25 -20.44
CA GLY A 32 -16.28 -29.09 -19.79
C GLY A 32 -15.52 -28.56 -18.54
N LYS A 33 -14.30 -29.04 -18.28
CA LYS A 33 -13.46 -28.50 -17.20
C LYS A 33 -12.90 -27.15 -17.64
N SER A 34 -13.22 -26.11 -16.90
CA SER A 34 -12.66 -24.76 -17.06
C SER A 34 -11.77 -24.41 -15.86
N ALA A 35 -10.85 -23.47 -16.02
CA ALA A 35 -10.14 -22.90 -14.89
C ALA A 35 -11.15 -22.28 -13.90
N PRO A 36 -10.86 -22.33 -12.58
CA PRO A 36 -11.70 -21.64 -11.60
C PRO A 36 -11.88 -20.17 -11.95
N LYS A 37 -13.06 -19.63 -11.69
CA LYS A 37 -13.32 -18.20 -11.89
C LYS A 37 -12.47 -17.39 -10.91
N PRO A 38 -11.92 -16.23 -11.33
CA PRO A 38 -11.19 -15.33 -10.41
C PRO A 38 -12.08 -14.90 -9.26
N VAL A 39 -11.54 -14.97 -8.04
CA VAL A 39 -12.21 -14.50 -6.82
C VAL A 39 -11.82 -13.05 -6.52
N PHE A 40 -10.52 -12.73 -6.61
CA PHE A 40 -9.96 -11.44 -6.22
C PHE A 40 -10.04 -10.40 -7.33
N THR A 41 -11.28 -10.12 -7.74
CA THR A 41 -11.63 -9.15 -8.79
C THR A 41 -11.82 -7.74 -8.21
N ASP A 42 -11.97 -6.75 -9.08
CA ASP A 42 -12.32 -5.39 -8.68
C ASP A 42 -13.64 -5.34 -7.89
N ALA A 43 -14.61 -6.17 -8.29
CA ALA A 43 -15.88 -6.30 -7.58
C ALA A 43 -15.70 -6.82 -6.16
N TYR A 44 -14.79 -7.79 -5.95
CA TYR A 44 -14.46 -8.30 -4.62
C TYR A 44 -13.91 -7.20 -3.71
N PHE A 45 -12.88 -6.46 -4.17
CA PHE A 45 -12.27 -5.42 -3.34
C PHE A 45 -13.25 -4.30 -3.03
N LEU A 46 -14.04 -3.88 -4.01
CA LEU A 46 -15.07 -2.86 -3.82
C LEU A 46 -16.16 -3.33 -2.85
N ASP A 47 -16.63 -4.56 -2.97
CA ASP A 47 -17.65 -5.13 -2.09
C ASP A 47 -17.17 -5.16 -0.63
N LYS A 48 -15.93 -5.64 -0.39
CA LYS A 48 -15.34 -5.64 0.95
C LYS A 48 -15.20 -4.24 1.53
N ALA A 49 -14.73 -3.30 0.76
CA ALA A 49 -14.61 -1.90 1.19
C ALA A 49 -15.99 -1.29 1.53
N LYS A 50 -17.02 -1.54 0.72
CA LYS A 50 -18.39 -1.09 1.00
C LYS A 50 -18.98 -1.72 2.26
N GLN A 51 -18.75 -3.01 2.49
CA GLN A 51 -19.19 -3.69 3.71
C GLN A 51 -18.57 -3.06 4.96
N MET A 52 -17.26 -2.79 4.94
CA MET A 52 -16.58 -2.14 6.05
C MET A 52 -17.05 -0.70 6.28
N ALA A 53 -17.26 0.06 5.21
CA ALA A 53 -17.81 1.42 5.29
C ALA A 53 -19.24 1.40 5.89
N ALA A 54 -20.08 0.45 5.49
CA ALA A 54 -21.45 0.29 6.03
C ALA A 54 -21.44 -0.11 7.51
N LEU A 55 -20.41 -0.80 8.00
CA LEU A 55 -20.19 -1.12 9.40
C LEU A 55 -19.62 0.07 10.21
N GLY A 56 -19.37 1.20 9.57
CA GLY A 56 -18.95 2.42 10.22
C GLY A 56 -17.45 2.66 10.22
N ALA A 57 -16.69 2.10 9.26
CA ALA A 57 -15.31 2.49 9.06
C ALA A 57 -15.20 3.99 8.73
N ASP A 58 -14.19 4.66 9.28
CA ASP A 58 -13.89 6.06 9.02
C ASP A 58 -12.92 6.22 7.85
N MET A 59 -12.16 5.17 7.52
CA MET A 59 -11.21 5.10 6.41
C MET A 59 -11.09 3.66 5.90
N ILE A 60 -10.72 3.49 4.64
CA ILE A 60 -10.41 2.18 4.05
C ILE A 60 -8.98 2.17 3.55
N THR A 61 -8.17 1.25 4.08
CA THR A 61 -6.80 1.00 3.60
C THR A 61 -6.76 -0.11 2.56
N ILE A 62 -6.19 0.16 1.39
CA ILE A 62 -5.72 -0.89 0.48
C ILE A 62 -4.39 -1.40 1.05
N LYS A 63 -4.41 -2.59 1.67
CA LYS A 63 -3.25 -3.14 2.35
C LYS A 63 -2.50 -4.15 1.49
N ASP A 64 -1.33 -3.76 1.02
CA ASP A 64 -0.42 -4.59 0.25
C ASP A 64 0.79 -5.01 1.09
N MET A 65 0.60 -6.04 1.91
CA MET A 65 1.60 -6.51 2.89
C MET A 65 2.91 -7.02 2.28
N SER A 66 2.91 -7.38 1.01
CA SER A 66 4.06 -7.98 0.34
C SER A 66 4.62 -7.10 -0.78
N GLY A 67 4.06 -5.92 -0.99
CA GLY A 67 4.48 -5.00 -2.05
C GLY A 67 4.20 -5.52 -3.47
N LEU A 68 3.20 -6.38 -3.62
CA LEU A 68 2.93 -7.09 -4.89
C LEU A 68 2.10 -6.28 -5.88
N ILE A 69 1.44 -5.22 -5.43
CA ILE A 69 0.54 -4.45 -6.29
C ILE A 69 1.32 -3.56 -7.25
N PRO A 70 1.26 -3.78 -8.57
CA PRO A 70 1.99 -2.95 -9.51
C PRO A 70 1.33 -1.57 -9.65
N PRO A 71 2.08 -0.53 -10.08
CA PRO A 71 1.62 0.87 -10.15
C PRO A 71 0.30 1.05 -10.89
N ARG A 72 0.13 0.39 -12.05
CA ARG A 72 -1.11 0.45 -12.82
C ARG A 72 -2.30 -0.12 -12.06
N ARG A 73 -2.07 -1.18 -11.29
CA ARG A 73 -3.13 -1.88 -10.56
C ARG A 73 -3.62 -1.05 -9.37
N VAL A 74 -2.71 -0.47 -8.58
CA VAL A 74 -3.12 0.38 -7.46
C VAL A 74 -3.87 1.61 -7.94
N ALA A 75 -3.44 2.25 -9.03
CA ALA A 75 -4.16 3.39 -9.60
C ALA A 75 -5.60 3.05 -9.99
N THR A 76 -5.82 1.84 -10.52
CA THR A 76 -7.17 1.35 -10.85
C THR A 76 -8.02 1.16 -9.58
N LEU A 77 -7.47 0.52 -8.56
CA LEU A 77 -8.18 0.28 -7.29
C LEU A 77 -8.49 1.58 -6.55
N VAL A 78 -7.53 2.50 -6.46
CA VAL A 78 -7.75 3.81 -5.83
C VAL A 78 -8.91 4.55 -6.51
N ARG A 79 -8.89 4.68 -7.85
CA ARG A 79 -9.98 5.34 -8.57
C ARG A 79 -11.32 4.64 -8.37
N LEU A 80 -11.33 3.31 -8.33
CA LEU A 80 -12.54 2.52 -8.11
C LEU A 80 -13.13 2.81 -6.71
N LEU A 81 -12.31 2.77 -5.66
CA LEU A 81 -12.75 3.04 -4.30
C LEU A 81 -13.19 4.50 -4.13
N LYS A 82 -12.38 5.46 -4.58
CA LYS A 82 -12.68 6.90 -4.53
C LYS A 82 -14.00 7.25 -5.25
N LYS A 83 -14.32 6.57 -6.34
CA LYS A 83 -15.60 6.77 -7.05
C LYS A 83 -16.82 6.25 -6.28
N ASN A 84 -16.64 5.27 -5.41
CA ASN A 84 -17.73 4.52 -4.79
C ASN A 84 -17.87 4.69 -3.28
N LEU A 85 -16.87 5.30 -2.62
CA LEU A 85 -16.86 5.55 -1.19
C LEU A 85 -16.84 7.06 -0.92
N SER A 86 -17.47 7.47 0.17
CA SER A 86 -17.46 8.85 0.67
C SER A 86 -16.43 9.09 1.79
N ILE A 87 -15.75 8.04 2.23
CA ILE A 87 -14.72 8.08 3.27
C ILE A 87 -13.32 8.03 2.64
N PRO A 88 -12.28 8.52 3.33
CA PRO A 88 -10.91 8.49 2.84
C PRO A 88 -10.43 7.09 2.47
N VAL A 89 -9.54 7.05 1.49
CA VAL A 89 -8.82 5.83 1.07
C VAL A 89 -7.34 6.01 1.37
N ASP A 90 -6.78 5.06 2.09
CA ASP A 90 -5.35 4.93 2.35
C ASP A 90 -4.72 3.84 1.49
N PHE A 91 -3.43 3.97 1.23
CA PHE A 91 -2.64 2.94 0.56
C PHE A 91 -1.39 2.60 1.35
N HIS A 92 -1.37 1.38 1.85
CA HIS A 92 -0.24 0.76 2.54
C HIS A 92 0.44 -0.27 1.65
N THR A 93 1.76 -0.16 1.46
CA THR A 93 2.55 -1.13 0.69
C THR A 93 3.97 -1.25 1.22
N HIS A 94 4.68 -2.29 0.76
CA HIS A 94 6.09 -2.55 1.03
C HIS A 94 6.91 -2.50 -0.25
N CYS A 95 8.23 -2.28 -0.12
CA CYS A 95 9.13 -2.18 -1.26
C CYS A 95 9.83 -3.51 -1.60
N THR A 96 9.47 -4.62 -0.96
CA THR A 96 10.16 -5.92 -1.06
C THR A 96 10.45 -6.37 -2.49
N PRO A 97 9.49 -6.37 -3.45
CA PRO A 97 9.75 -6.74 -4.84
C PRO A 97 10.14 -5.54 -5.73
N GLY A 98 10.33 -4.35 -5.16
CA GLY A 98 10.76 -3.15 -5.88
C GLY A 98 9.62 -2.27 -6.43
N TYR A 99 8.36 -2.59 -6.22
CA TYR A 99 7.23 -1.77 -6.73
C TYR A 99 6.84 -0.62 -5.79
N GLY A 100 7.11 -0.71 -4.49
CA GLY A 100 6.52 0.10 -3.44
C GLY A 100 6.46 1.59 -3.75
N LEU A 101 7.60 2.24 -4.00
CA LEU A 101 7.64 3.67 -4.31
C LEU A 101 6.83 4.00 -5.57
N ALA A 102 7.03 3.27 -6.67
CA ALA A 102 6.31 3.51 -7.92
C ALA A 102 4.79 3.35 -7.75
N SER A 103 4.36 2.40 -6.93
CA SER A 103 2.95 2.17 -6.61
C SER A 103 2.37 3.28 -5.75
N VAL A 104 3.09 3.77 -4.73
CA VAL A 104 2.68 4.95 -3.94
C VAL A 104 2.55 6.19 -4.82
N LEU A 105 3.53 6.48 -5.67
CA LEU A 105 3.45 7.62 -6.58
C LEU A 105 2.25 7.51 -7.53
N SER A 106 1.94 6.31 -8.01
CA SER A 106 0.76 6.06 -8.86
C SER A 106 -0.56 6.19 -8.10
N ALA A 107 -0.60 5.81 -6.81
CA ALA A 107 -1.75 6.01 -5.94
C ALA A 107 -2.02 7.51 -5.72
N ILE A 108 -0.96 8.30 -5.47
CA ILE A 108 -1.06 9.77 -5.33
C ILE A 108 -1.64 10.41 -6.58
N ILE A 109 -1.12 10.06 -7.77
CA ILE A 109 -1.66 10.55 -9.04
C ILE A 109 -3.12 10.12 -9.26
N ALA A 110 -3.51 8.96 -8.73
CA ALA A 110 -4.87 8.45 -8.81
C ALA A 110 -5.84 9.10 -7.80
N GLY A 111 -5.35 9.94 -6.89
CA GLY A 111 -6.16 10.70 -5.92
C GLY A 111 -6.41 9.97 -4.60
N VAL A 112 -5.47 9.15 -4.14
CA VAL A 112 -5.50 8.58 -2.78
C VAL A 112 -5.45 9.70 -1.74
N ASP A 113 -6.10 9.54 -0.60
CA ASP A 113 -6.14 10.55 0.45
C ASP A 113 -4.96 10.44 1.43
N VAL A 114 -4.53 9.22 1.70
CA VAL A 114 -3.45 8.90 2.64
C VAL A 114 -2.50 7.88 2.01
N VAL A 115 -1.23 7.94 2.35
CA VAL A 115 -0.24 6.92 2.02
C VAL A 115 0.67 6.65 3.21
N ASP A 116 0.95 5.39 3.47
CA ASP A 116 1.89 5.00 4.51
C ASP A 116 3.33 5.08 4.03
N THR A 117 4.20 5.65 4.86
CA THR A 117 5.61 5.84 4.55
C THR A 117 6.49 5.56 5.78
N ASN A 118 7.77 5.33 5.54
CA ASN A 118 8.78 5.26 6.59
C ASN A 118 9.79 6.40 6.45
N CYS A 119 10.51 6.73 7.52
CA CYS A 119 11.68 7.60 7.44
C CYS A 119 12.85 6.86 6.78
N TRP A 120 13.73 7.60 6.09
CA TRP A 120 14.79 7.09 5.18
C TRP A 120 15.51 5.84 5.68
N TYR A 121 16.03 5.85 6.90
CA TYR A 121 16.85 4.74 7.41
C TYR A 121 16.10 3.42 7.64
N PHE A 122 14.77 3.45 7.71
CA PHE A 122 13.90 2.28 7.85
C PHE A 122 12.91 2.13 6.69
N ALA A 123 13.06 2.95 5.64
CA ALA A 123 12.27 2.86 4.41
C ALA A 123 12.91 1.89 3.40
N GLU A 124 12.15 1.59 2.35
CA GLU A 124 12.56 0.71 1.25
C GLU A 124 12.86 -0.75 1.68
N GLY A 125 13.26 -1.59 0.77
CA GLY A 125 13.47 -3.01 1.04
C GLY A 125 12.20 -3.67 1.55
N THR A 126 12.20 -4.17 2.79
CA THR A 126 11.00 -4.74 3.44
C THR A 126 10.10 -3.70 4.09
N GLY A 127 10.52 -2.44 4.15
CA GLY A 127 9.73 -1.31 4.67
C GLY A 127 8.82 -0.68 3.62
N ALA A 128 8.06 0.33 4.06
CA ALA A 128 7.32 1.21 3.16
C ALA A 128 8.25 2.19 2.44
N PRO A 129 7.79 2.89 1.40
CA PRO A 129 8.56 3.93 0.73
C PRO A 129 8.99 5.06 1.65
N ALA A 130 10.12 5.71 1.34
CA ALA A 130 10.64 6.81 2.11
C ALA A 130 9.77 8.07 1.98
N ILE A 131 9.40 8.69 3.10
CA ILE A 131 8.63 9.94 3.13
C ILE A 131 9.36 11.07 2.39
N GLU A 132 10.68 11.09 2.43
CA GLU A 132 11.50 12.09 1.75
C GLU A 132 11.31 12.04 0.25
N LEU A 133 11.26 10.85 -0.34
CA LEU A 133 11.05 10.65 -1.78
C LEU A 133 9.61 11.03 -2.16
N VAL A 134 8.64 10.60 -1.35
CA VAL A 134 7.22 10.93 -1.55
C VAL A 134 7.00 12.44 -1.45
N HIS A 135 7.60 13.11 -0.45
CA HIS A 135 7.50 14.57 -0.28
C HIS A 135 8.06 15.33 -1.50
N VAL A 136 9.26 14.95 -1.97
CA VAL A 136 9.88 15.58 -3.15
C VAL A 136 8.98 15.43 -4.39
N PHE A 137 8.39 14.26 -4.57
CA PHE A 137 7.47 14.01 -5.68
C PHE A 137 6.19 14.86 -5.56
N CYS A 138 5.54 14.86 -4.40
CA CYS A 138 4.34 15.66 -4.13
C CYS A 138 4.61 17.15 -4.37
N LYS A 139 5.74 17.67 -3.89
CA LYS A 139 6.16 19.06 -4.14
C LYS A 139 6.24 19.39 -5.63
N LYS A 140 6.75 18.47 -6.47
CA LYS A 140 6.80 18.64 -7.92
C LYS A 140 5.41 18.64 -8.58
N LEU A 141 4.44 17.97 -7.96
CA LEU A 141 3.04 17.96 -8.39
C LEU A 141 2.24 19.15 -7.84
N GLY A 142 2.82 20.02 -7.03
CA GLY A 142 2.13 21.08 -6.33
C GLY A 142 1.20 20.59 -5.20
N VAL A 143 1.44 19.39 -4.70
CA VAL A 143 0.69 18.80 -3.58
C VAL A 143 1.46 19.03 -2.28
N ASP A 144 0.80 19.67 -1.31
CA ASP A 144 1.34 19.80 0.04
C ASP A 144 1.04 18.52 0.84
N THR A 145 2.08 17.92 1.38
CA THR A 145 1.95 16.73 2.24
C THR A 145 1.63 17.06 3.69
N GLY A 146 1.75 18.33 4.09
CA GLY A 146 1.64 18.77 5.49
C GLY A 146 2.76 18.25 6.41
N VAL A 147 3.76 17.56 5.88
CA VAL A 147 4.84 16.93 6.67
C VAL A 147 5.91 17.96 7.04
N ASN A 148 6.25 18.00 8.32
CA ASN A 148 7.38 18.81 8.80
C ASN A 148 8.71 18.12 8.48
N MET A 149 9.33 18.49 7.36
CA MET A 149 10.58 17.88 6.90
C MET A 149 11.79 18.20 7.79
N GLU A 150 11.78 19.28 8.57
CA GLU A 150 12.83 19.52 9.58
C GLU A 150 12.73 18.51 10.73
N ALA A 151 11.52 18.16 11.14
CA ALA A 151 11.30 17.12 12.13
C ALA A 151 11.75 15.75 11.58
N VAL A 152 11.42 15.44 10.32
CA VAL A 152 11.89 14.22 9.64
C VAL A 152 13.41 14.14 9.61
N ALA A 153 14.11 15.25 9.29
CA ALA A 153 15.58 15.28 9.28
C ALA A 153 16.17 15.03 10.69
N LYS A 154 15.57 15.61 11.73
CA LYS A 154 15.99 15.35 13.13
C LYS A 154 15.77 13.89 13.54
N ILE A 155 14.61 13.32 13.17
CA ILE A 155 14.31 11.90 13.42
C ILE A 155 15.33 11.02 12.71
N ASN A 156 15.64 11.30 11.45
CA ASN A 156 16.61 10.52 10.68
C ASN A 156 18.01 10.51 11.30
N THR A 157 18.44 11.59 11.96
CA THR A 157 19.71 11.60 12.69
C THR A 157 19.73 10.54 13.79
N GLN A 158 18.63 10.37 14.53
CA GLN A 158 18.50 9.35 15.56
C GLN A 158 18.34 7.95 14.96
N LEU A 159 17.50 7.80 13.91
CA LEU A 159 17.27 6.52 13.25
C LEU A 159 18.55 5.97 12.60
N ARG A 160 19.45 6.85 12.12
CA ARG A 160 20.77 6.45 11.60
C ARG A 160 21.59 5.70 12.66
N GLU A 161 21.67 6.22 13.87
CA GLU A 161 22.42 5.57 14.95
C GLU A 161 21.79 4.25 15.38
N ILE A 162 20.46 4.23 15.53
CA ILE A 162 19.72 2.99 15.83
C ILE A 162 19.98 1.95 14.73
N ARG A 163 19.96 2.36 13.46
CA ARG A 163 20.24 1.44 12.36
C ARG A 163 21.67 0.90 12.37
N LYS A 164 22.65 1.70 12.72
CA LYS A 164 24.04 1.23 12.88
C LYS A 164 24.14 0.13 13.93
N GLU A 165 23.49 0.31 15.08
CA GLU A 165 23.44 -0.70 16.13
C GLU A 165 22.78 -2.01 15.64
N LEU A 166 21.66 -1.90 14.92
CA LEU A 166 20.95 -3.05 14.35
C LEU A 166 21.73 -3.73 13.23
N ASN A 167 22.43 -2.99 12.37
CA ASN A 167 23.21 -3.55 11.27
C ASN A 167 24.37 -4.41 11.75
N GLN A 168 24.97 -4.08 12.87
CA GLN A 168 26.00 -4.92 13.50
C GLN A 168 25.48 -6.29 13.91
N SER A 169 24.17 -6.42 14.10
CA SER A 169 23.54 -7.63 14.62
C SER A 169 22.60 -8.36 13.65
N VAL A 170 21.92 -7.67 12.71
CA VAL A 170 20.76 -8.25 12.02
C VAL A 170 20.71 -7.99 10.48
N PHE A 171 21.14 -6.86 9.96
CA PHE A 171 20.81 -6.46 8.58
C PHE A 171 21.96 -6.47 7.58
N GLY A 172 23.20 -6.54 7.98
CA GLY A 172 24.39 -6.76 7.15
C GLY A 172 24.69 -5.78 6.00
N THR A 173 23.86 -4.77 5.77
CA THR A 173 24.05 -3.77 4.69
C THR A 173 23.74 -2.37 5.18
N GLU A 174 24.71 -1.45 5.02
CA GLU A 174 24.48 -0.03 5.27
C GLU A 174 23.73 0.62 4.10
N LYS A 175 22.78 1.49 4.41
CA LYS A 175 22.25 2.41 3.39
C LYS A 175 23.27 3.50 3.12
N PRO A 176 23.45 3.90 1.84
CA PRO A 176 24.30 5.03 1.51
C PRO A 176 23.81 6.30 2.20
N GLU A 177 24.72 7.17 2.56
CA GLU A 177 24.47 8.48 3.17
C GLU A 177 23.80 9.45 2.22
#